data_dba22b9db40bceb47b531155cd5a4ba4
#
_entry.id   dba22b9db40bceb47b531155cd5a4ba4
#
_cell.length_a   1.000
_cell.length_b   1.000
_cell.length_c   1.000
_cell.angle_alpha   90.00
_cell.angle_beta   90.00
_cell.angle_gamma   90.00
#
_symmetry.space_group_name_H-M   'P 1'
#
loop_
_entity.id
_entity.type
_entity.pdbx_description
1 polymer ?
#
loop_
_entity_poly.entity_id
_entity_poly.type
_entity_poly.pdbx_seq_one_letter_code
_entity_poly.pdbx_strand_id
1 'polypeptide(L)'
;VMFIMIVYPVVGVLLAAWTSSNASALPLLFPLMSGFALIGPFAALGLYEISRRREEGLDTSWSHAFDVRHSPALPSIAAVGAMLVAIFIAWLLTAQALYVEAFGPTPPASLAAFIDDIFSTEAGRMLLVAGNAIGFVFAVVVLCTTVVAFPLLLDRDVGAYEAIRASMRAVAVNPVPMLAWGLIVAVLLVIGSLPLFAGLTVVLPILGHATWHLYRKVIEPARITAREDPGAAAARPASI
;
A
#
# COMPACT_ATOMS: atom_id res chain seq x y z
N VAL A 1 -15.63 11.02 -2.08
CA VAL A 1 -14.67 10.03 -1.53
C VAL A 1 -15.30 8.66 -1.44
N MET A 2 -16.51 8.52 -0.83
CA MET A 2 -17.18 7.20 -0.68
C MET A 2 -17.37 6.45 -2.00
N PHE A 3 -17.68 7.13 -3.11
CA PHE A 3 -17.85 6.46 -4.41
C PHE A 3 -16.57 5.79 -4.91
N ILE A 4 -15.42 6.45 -4.78
CA ILE A 4 -14.12 5.86 -5.15
C ILE A 4 -13.79 4.66 -4.25
N MET A 5 -14.20 4.73 -2.98
CA MET A 5 -13.97 3.67 -2.00
C MET A 5 -14.84 2.43 -2.25
N ILE A 6 -15.97 2.56 -2.96
CA ILE A 6 -16.82 1.42 -3.36
C ILE A 6 -16.19 0.64 -4.51
N VAL A 7 -15.47 1.30 -5.42
CA VAL A 7 -14.83 0.62 -6.57
C VAL A 7 -13.83 -0.44 -6.10
N TYR A 8 -13.06 -0.14 -5.06
CA TYR A 8 -12.04 -1.07 -4.55
C TYR A 8 -12.64 -2.37 -3.99
N PRO A 9 -13.65 -2.34 -3.08
CA PRO A 9 -14.38 -3.54 -2.66
C PRO A 9 -15.04 -4.29 -3.81
N VAL A 10 -15.66 -3.59 -4.76
CA VAL A 10 -16.30 -4.23 -5.93
C VAL A 10 -15.29 -4.99 -6.76
N VAL A 11 -14.13 -4.40 -7.07
CA VAL A 11 -13.04 -5.08 -7.79
C VAL A 11 -12.56 -6.30 -6.99
N GLY A 12 -12.40 -6.18 -5.67
CA GLY A 12 -12.02 -7.30 -4.78
C GLY A 12 -13.01 -8.47 -4.86
N VAL A 13 -14.31 -8.18 -4.76
CA VAL A 13 -15.37 -9.20 -4.90
C VAL A 13 -15.36 -9.85 -6.29
N LEU A 14 -15.24 -9.06 -7.35
CA LEU A 14 -15.18 -9.57 -8.73
C LEU A 14 -13.95 -10.47 -8.96
N LEU A 15 -12.78 -10.08 -8.43
CA LEU A 15 -11.58 -10.90 -8.50
C LEU A 15 -11.75 -12.21 -7.73
N ALA A 16 -12.30 -12.16 -6.52
CA ALA A 16 -12.57 -13.35 -5.72
C ALA A 16 -13.56 -14.30 -6.42
N ALA A 17 -14.67 -13.77 -6.95
CA ALA A 17 -15.67 -14.53 -7.68
C ALA A 17 -15.10 -15.16 -8.96
N TRP A 18 -14.34 -14.41 -9.74
CA TRP A 18 -13.69 -14.90 -10.94
C TRP A 18 -12.68 -16.00 -10.62
N THR A 19 -11.82 -15.79 -9.62
CA THR A 19 -10.79 -16.75 -9.23
C THR A 19 -11.41 -18.05 -8.71
N SER A 20 -12.44 -17.93 -7.85
CA SER A 20 -13.11 -19.11 -7.27
C SER A 20 -13.90 -19.94 -8.30
N SER A 21 -14.32 -19.35 -9.41
CA SER A 21 -14.99 -20.03 -10.50
C SER A 21 -14.06 -20.62 -11.56
N ASN A 22 -12.75 -20.32 -11.48
CA ASN A 22 -11.73 -20.78 -12.42
C ASN A 22 -10.74 -21.74 -11.73
N ALA A 23 -10.81 -23.03 -11.98
CA ALA A 23 -9.92 -24.02 -11.36
C ALA A 23 -8.43 -23.66 -11.54
N SER A 24 -8.03 -23.21 -12.73
CA SER A 24 -6.64 -22.83 -13.01
C SER A 24 -6.18 -21.58 -12.26
N ALA A 25 -7.10 -20.74 -11.80
CA ALA A 25 -6.80 -19.53 -11.04
C ALA A 25 -6.88 -19.72 -9.50
N LEU A 26 -7.43 -20.84 -9.03
CA LEU A 26 -7.59 -21.14 -7.59
C LEU A 26 -6.27 -21.02 -6.80
N PRO A 27 -5.11 -21.49 -7.29
CA PRO A 27 -3.84 -21.32 -6.57
C PRO A 27 -3.48 -19.84 -6.33
N LEU A 28 -3.95 -18.96 -7.20
CA LEU A 28 -3.70 -17.52 -7.11
C LEU A 28 -4.76 -16.75 -6.30
N LEU A 29 -5.78 -17.41 -5.75
CA LEU A 29 -6.86 -16.74 -4.99
C LEU A 29 -6.26 -15.89 -3.86
N PHE A 30 -5.50 -16.49 -2.95
CA PHE A 30 -4.86 -15.77 -1.85
C PHE A 30 -3.80 -14.76 -2.35
N PRO A 31 -2.88 -15.13 -3.27
CA PRO A 31 -1.93 -14.18 -3.86
C PRO A 31 -2.58 -12.97 -4.53
N LEU A 32 -3.66 -13.13 -5.28
CA LEU A 32 -4.39 -12.04 -5.90
C LEU A 32 -5.04 -11.13 -4.85
N MET A 33 -5.68 -11.73 -3.84
CA MET A 33 -6.34 -10.99 -2.77
C MET A 33 -5.35 -10.19 -1.92
N SER A 34 -4.22 -10.82 -1.51
CA SER A 34 -3.17 -10.15 -0.74
C SER A 34 -2.41 -9.14 -1.57
N GLY A 35 -2.12 -9.44 -2.83
CA GLY A 35 -1.43 -8.55 -3.74
C GLY A 35 -2.27 -7.35 -4.19
N PHE A 36 -3.60 -7.50 -4.23
CA PHE A 36 -4.49 -6.37 -4.44
C PHE A 36 -4.31 -5.29 -3.34
N ALA A 37 -4.00 -5.71 -2.12
CA ALA A 37 -3.65 -4.80 -1.03
C ALA A 37 -2.32 -4.04 -1.28
N LEU A 38 -1.36 -4.65 -2.01
CA LEU A 38 -0.09 -3.99 -2.35
C LEU A 38 -0.27 -2.77 -3.27
N ILE A 39 -1.37 -2.71 -4.04
CA ILE A 39 -1.72 -1.55 -4.88
C ILE A 39 -2.39 -0.44 -4.05
N GLY A 40 -2.73 -0.72 -2.79
CA GLY A 40 -3.40 0.21 -1.87
C GLY A 40 -2.81 1.63 -1.83
N PRO A 41 -1.49 1.82 -1.72
CA PRO A 41 -0.88 3.16 -1.71
C PRO A 41 -1.19 3.98 -2.97
N PHE A 42 -1.26 3.35 -4.14
CA PHE A 42 -1.67 4.00 -5.37
C PHE A 42 -3.16 4.37 -5.37
N ALA A 43 -4.02 3.47 -4.89
CA ALA A 43 -5.45 3.74 -4.76
C ALA A 43 -5.75 4.86 -3.74
N ALA A 44 -4.86 5.09 -2.77
CA ALA A 44 -5.00 6.14 -1.76
C ALA A 44 -4.63 7.55 -2.26
N LEU A 45 -4.09 7.72 -3.48
CA LEU A 45 -3.65 9.02 -4.00
C LEU A 45 -4.71 10.12 -3.89
N GLY A 46 -5.96 9.81 -4.25
CA GLY A 46 -7.06 10.77 -4.12
C GLY A 46 -7.34 11.17 -2.67
N LEU A 47 -7.09 10.29 -1.71
CA LEU A 47 -7.22 10.58 -0.28
C LEU A 47 -6.08 11.47 0.22
N TYR A 48 -4.87 11.27 -0.29
CA TYR A 48 -3.73 12.13 0.01
C TYR A 48 -3.97 13.54 -0.52
N GLU A 49 -4.50 13.69 -1.73
CA GLU A 49 -4.86 14.99 -2.30
C GLU A 49 -5.91 15.71 -1.44
N ILE A 50 -6.97 15.02 -1.02
CA ILE A 50 -7.98 15.60 -0.12
C ILE A 50 -7.33 15.99 1.24
N SER A 51 -6.41 15.18 1.78
CA SER A 51 -5.71 15.48 3.02
C SER A 51 -4.84 16.74 2.89
N ARG A 52 -4.10 16.86 1.78
CA ARG A 52 -3.27 18.02 1.44
C ARG A 52 -4.12 19.29 1.36
N ARG A 53 -5.20 19.25 0.57
CA ARG A 53 -6.12 20.39 0.41
C ARG A 53 -6.73 20.83 1.74
N ARG A 54 -7.05 19.89 2.61
CA ARG A 54 -7.58 20.18 3.94
C ARG A 54 -6.57 20.93 4.80
N GLU A 55 -5.29 20.55 4.77
CA GLU A 55 -4.22 21.27 5.50
C GLU A 55 -3.99 22.66 4.95
N GLU A 56 -4.13 22.84 3.63
CA GLU A 56 -3.99 24.15 2.96
C GLU A 56 -5.24 25.05 3.09
N GLY A 57 -6.32 24.56 3.71
CA GLY A 57 -7.58 25.30 3.85
C GLY A 57 -8.36 25.44 2.54
N LEU A 58 -8.05 24.60 1.54
CA LEU A 58 -8.72 24.60 0.24
C LEU A 58 -10.00 23.78 0.26
N ASP A 59 -10.83 23.92 -0.80
CA ASP A 59 -12.02 23.09 -0.98
C ASP A 59 -11.66 21.60 -1.03
N THR A 60 -12.35 20.81 -0.20
CA THR A 60 -12.14 19.36 -0.03
C THR A 60 -13.27 18.54 -0.66
N SER A 61 -13.99 19.08 -1.65
CA SER A 61 -15.01 18.32 -2.36
C SER A 61 -14.39 17.06 -3.01
N TRP A 62 -15.17 16.00 -3.11
CA TRP A 62 -14.68 14.69 -3.59
C TRP A 62 -14.15 14.73 -5.04
N SER A 63 -14.60 15.68 -5.86
CA SER A 63 -14.12 15.88 -7.23
C SER A 63 -12.61 16.13 -7.30
N HIS A 64 -12.07 16.81 -6.28
CA HIS A 64 -10.64 17.10 -6.19
C HIS A 64 -9.74 15.88 -5.93
N ALA A 65 -10.31 14.75 -5.53
CA ALA A 65 -9.55 13.49 -5.48
C ALA A 65 -9.00 13.08 -6.86
N PHE A 66 -9.59 13.57 -7.96
CA PHE A 66 -9.15 13.33 -9.33
C PHE A 66 -8.15 14.39 -9.85
N ASP A 67 -7.88 15.45 -9.11
CA ASP A 67 -6.95 16.50 -9.54
C ASP A 67 -5.51 16.00 -9.64
N VAL A 68 -5.21 14.86 -9.02
CA VAL A 68 -3.93 14.14 -9.19
C VAL A 68 -3.57 13.94 -10.67
N ARG A 69 -4.56 13.77 -11.55
CA ARG A 69 -4.35 13.64 -13.01
C ARG A 69 -3.74 14.88 -13.66
N HIS A 70 -3.86 16.05 -13.02
CA HIS A 70 -3.30 17.31 -13.49
C HIS A 70 -2.02 17.70 -12.72
N SER A 71 -1.56 16.84 -11.81
CA SER A 71 -0.34 17.08 -11.05
C SER A 71 0.89 17.04 -11.96
N PRO A 72 1.83 17.99 -11.84
CA PRO A 72 3.12 17.91 -12.52
C PRO A 72 3.91 16.64 -12.13
N ALA A 73 3.66 16.09 -10.95
CA ALA A 73 4.26 14.84 -10.47
C ALA A 73 3.66 13.56 -11.11
N LEU A 74 2.64 13.67 -11.98
CA LEU A 74 1.97 12.51 -12.58
C LEU A 74 2.94 11.49 -13.23
N PRO A 75 4.00 11.90 -13.98
CA PRO A 75 4.96 10.93 -14.53
C PRO A 75 5.70 10.16 -13.44
N SER A 76 6.10 10.82 -12.35
CA SER A 76 6.77 10.20 -11.21
C SER A 76 5.83 9.26 -10.44
N ILE A 77 4.57 9.67 -10.25
CA ILE A 77 3.51 8.83 -9.65
C ILE A 77 3.28 7.59 -10.51
N ALA A 78 3.20 7.74 -11.83
CA ALA A 78 3.04 6.62 -12.76
C ALA A 78 4.24 5.67 -12.73
N ALA A 79 5.47 6.19 -12.61
CA ALA A 79 6.68 5.37 -12.50
C ALA A 79 6.68 4.53 -11.20
N VAL A 80 6.33 5.11 -10.05
CA VAL A 80 6.19 4.36 -8.78
C VAL A 80 5.03 3.37 -8.86
N GLY A 81 3.92 3.74 -9.49
CA GLY A 81 2.80 2.84 -9.76
C GLY A 81 3.19 1.65 -10.64
N ALA A 82 3.94 1.87 -11.71
CA ALA A 82 4.47 0.81 -12.58
C ALA A 82 5.41 -0.13 -11.81
N MET A 83 6.24 0.39 -10.93
CA MET A 83 7.06 -0.42 -10.01
C MET A 83 6.20 -1.31 -9.13
N LEU A 84 5.11 -0.79 -8.54
CA LEU A 84 4.19 -1.60 -7.74
C LEU A 84 3.53 -2.71 -8.56
N VAL A 85 3.11 -2.42 -9.79
CA VAL A 85 2.56 -3.44 -10.70
C VAL A 85 3.60 -4.51 -11.02
N ALA A 86 4.86 -4.12 -11.27
CA ALA A 86 5.94 -5.08 -11.50
C ALA A 86 6.20 -5.97 -10.27
N ILE A 87 6.20 -5.40 -9.07
CA ILE A 87 6.32 -6.16 -7.80
C ILE A 87 5.13 -7.11 -7.63
N PHE A 88 3.91 -6.66 -7.95
CA PHE A 88 2.71 -7.49 -7.88
C PHE A 88 2.76 -8.67 -8.86
N ILE A 89 3.18 -8.43 -10.11
CA ILE A 89 3.37 -9.51 -11.10
C ILE A 89 4.43 -10.51 -10.61
N ALA A 90 5.57 -10.00 -10.09
CA ALA A 90 6.61 -10.87 -9.53
C ALA A 90 6.08 -11.70 -8.35
N TRP A 91 5.24 -11.14 -7.49
CA TRP A 91 4.55 -11.87 -6.42
C TRP A 91 3.66 -12.97 -6.97
N LEU A 92 2.82 -12.70 -7.97
CA LEU A 92 1.94 -13.71 -8.58
C LEU A 92 2.71 -14.85 -9.24
N LEU A 93 3.79 -14.53 -9.96
CA LEU A 93 4.67 -15.52 -10.57
C LEU A 93 5.35 -16.39 -9.52
N THR A 94 5.83 -15.80 -8.43
CA THR A 94 6.44 -16.51 -7.31
C THR A 94 5.44 -17.42 -6.63
N ALA A 95 4.23 -16.93 -6.36
CA ALA A 95 3.16 -17.72 -5.75
C ALA A 95 2.73 -18.92 -6.63
N GLN A 96 2.64 -18.70 -7.94
CA GLN A 96 2.37 -19.79 -8.90
C GLN A 96 3.50 -20.83 -8.92
N ALA A 97 4.76 -20.39 -8.88
CA ALA A 97 5.90 -21.29 -8.82
C ALA A 97 5.90 -22.14 -7.53
N LEU A 98 5.60 -21.51 -6.39
CA LEU A 98 5.47 -22.23 -5.11
C LEU A 98 4.35 -23.26 -5.13
N TYR A 99 3.21 -22.93 -5.76
CA TYR A 99 2.11 -23.90 -5.92
C TYR A 99 2.55 -25.09 -6.78
N VAL A 100 3.17 -24.83 -7.94
CA VAL A 100 3.63 -25.89 -8.87
C VAL A 100 4.69 -26.78 -8.21
N GLU A 101 5.57 -26.21 -7.39
CA GLU A 101 6.56 -26.99 -6.63
C GLU A 101 5.89 -27.89 -5.58
N ALA A 102 4.84 -27.39 -4.91
CA ALA A 102 4.15 -28.16 -3.85
C ALA A 102 3.21 -29.22 -4.39
N PHE A 103 2.43 -28.93 -5.43
CA PHE A 103 1.32 -29.76 -5.91
C PHE A 103 1.44 -30.20 -7.39
N GLY A 104 2.46 -29.71 -8.11
CA GLY A 104 2.59 -29.92 -9.55
C GLY A 104 1.74 -28.94 -10.38
N PRO A 105 1.77 -29.09 -11.72
CA PRO A 105 1.14 -28.13 -12.64
C PRO A 105 -0.39 -28.31 -12.77
N THR A 106 -0.95 -29.35 -12.16
CA THR A 106 -2.38 -29.65 -12.28
C THR A 106 -3.19 -28.74 -11.37
N PRO A 107 -4.21 -28.03 -11.89
CA PRO A 107 -5.09 -27.23 -11.04
C PRO A 107 -5.85 -28.07 -10.04
N PRO A 108 -6.23 -27.51 -8.86
CA PRO A 108 -7.05 -28.23 -7.90
C PRO A 108 -8.45 -28.49 -8.47
N ALA A 109 -9.06 -29.59 -8.08
CA ALA A 109 -10.37 -30.04 -8.59
C ALA A 109 -11.51 -29.06 -8.21
N SER A 110 -11.39 -28.41 -7.06
CA SER A 110 -12.35 -27.42 -6.56
C SER A 110 -11.71 -26.55 -5.46
N LEU A 111 -12.38 -25.45 -5.09
CA LEU A 111 -11.96 -24.63 -3.96
C LEU A 111 -11.96 -25.43 -2.65
N ALA A 112 -12.95 -26.28 -2.42
CA ALA A 112 -13.03 -27.10 -1.20
C ALA A 112 -11.85 -28.09 -1.13
N ALA A 113 -11.54 -28.78 -2.24
CA ALA A 113 -10.39 -29.69 -2.33
C ALA A 113 -9.07 -28.92 -2.09
N PHE A 114 -8.91 -27.75 -2.68
CA PHE A 114 -7.72 -26.93 -2.49
C PHE A 114 -7.53 -26.49 -1.03
N ILE A 115 -8.60 -26.09 -0.36
CA ILE A 115 -8.56 -25.73 1.06
C ILE A 115 -8.20 -26.96 1.90
N ASP A 116 -8.80 -28.11 1.62
CA ASP A 116 -8.48 -29.36 2.32
C ASP A 116 -7.01 -29.74 2.13
N ASP A 117 -6.50 -29.72 0.91
CA ASP A 117 -5.09 -30.01 0.59
C ASP A 117 -4.12 -29.10 1.33
N ILE A 118 -4.43 -27.78 1.44
CA ILE A 118 -3.58 -26.81 2.16
C ILE A 118 -3.44 -27.17 3.64
N PHE A 119 -4.51 -27.58 4.30
CA PHE A 119 -4.49 -27.83 5.74
C PHE A 119 -4.19 -29.27 6.13
N SER A 120 -4.55 -30.24 5.29
CA SER A 120 -4.42 -31.68 5.60
C SER A 120 -3.09 -32.27 5.15
N THR A 121 -2.47 -31.75 4.07
CA THR A 121 -1.23 -32.31 3.51
C THR A 121 0.03 -31.61 4.03
N GLU A 122 1.18 -32.30 3.95
CA GLU A 122 2.48 -31.74 4.27
C GLU A 122 2.87 -30.67 3.24
N ALA A 123 2.65 -30.94 1.95
CA ALA A 123 2.88 -30.00 0.86
C ALA A 123 2.06 -28.71 1.03
N GLY A 124 0.78 -28.84 1.43
CA GLY A 124 -0.08 -27.68 1.69
C GLY A 124 0.39 -26.82 2.85
N ARG A 125 0.77 -27.45 3.97
CA ARG A 125 1.34 -26.72 5.12
C ARG A 125 2.66 -26.02 4.77
N MET A 126 3.50 -26.68 3.96
CA MET A 126 4.75 -26.08 3.46
C MET A 126 4.46 -24.87 2.57
N LEU A 127 3.50 -25.00 1.64
CA LEU A 127 3.03 -23.90 0.80
C LEU A 127 2.51 -22.73 1.64
N LEU A 128 1.72 -23.01 2.68
CA LEU A 128 1.19 -21.99 3.59
C LEU A 128 2.32 -21.20 4.29
N VAL A 129 3.29 -21.92 4.86
CA VAL A 129 4.41 -21.29 5.59
C VAL A 129 5.33 -20.54 4.62
N ALA A 130 5.79 -21.18 3.55
CA ALA A 130 6.68 -20.55 2.58
C ALA A 130 6.01 -19.38 1.85
N GLY A 131 4.76 -19.54 1.44
CA GLY A 131 3.98 -18.49 0.79
C GLY A 131 3.80 -17.27 1.66
N ASN A 132 3.44 -17.44 2.94
CA ASN A 132 3.32 -16.29 3.86
C ASN A 132 4.68 -15.65 4.17
N ALA A 133 5.75 -16.44 4.34
CA ALA A 133 7.09 -15.90 4.57
C ALA A 133 7.59 -15.06 3.39
N ILE A 134 7.45 -15.58 2.16
CA ILE A 134 7.83 -14.86 0.95
C ILE A 134 6.91 -13.66 0.70
N GLY A 135 5.60 -13.82 0.90
CA GLY A 135 4.63 -12.72 0.81
C GLY A 135 4.95 -11.59 1.79
N PHE A 136 5.41 -11.92 3.00
CA PHE A 136 5.89 -10.93 3.96
C PHE A 136 7.10 -10.14 3.43
N VAL A 137 8.03 -10.80 2.74
CA VAL A 137 9.18 -10.10 2.10
C VAL A 137 8.67 -9.11 1.04
N PHE A 138 7.73 -9.51 0.18
CA PHE A 138 7.10 -8.61 -0.79
C PHE A 138 6.40 -7.43 -0.11
N ALA A 139 5.66 -7.67 0.97
CA ALA A 139 5.00 -6.62 1.74
C ALA A 139 6.01 -5.63 2.35
N VAL A 140 7.13 -6.10 2.88
CA VAL A 140 8.22 -5.25 3.40
C VAL A 140 8.85 -4.43 2.27
N VAL A 141 9.10 -5.01 1.10
CA VAL A 141 9.63 -4.28 -0.06
C VAL A 141 8.68 -3.15 -0.47
N VAL A 142 7.37 -3.43 -0.56
CA VAL A 142 6.37 -2.40 -0.86
C VAL A 142 6.33 -1.32 0.23
N LEU A 143 6.31 -1.71 1.51
CA LEU A 143 6.36 -0.75 2.63
C LEU A 143 7.59 0.16 2.53
N CYS A 144 8.77 -0.42 2.36
CA CYS A 144 10.02 0.33 2.28
C CYS A 144 10.03 1.32 1.12
N THR A 145 9.48 0.94 -0.03
CA THR A 145 9.55 1.76 -1.25
C THR A 145 8.45 2.80 -1.35
N THR A 146 7.30 2.62 -0.66
CA THR A 146 6.11 3.43 -0.93
C THR A 146 5.48 4.12 0.27
N VAL A 147 5.85 3.79 1.51
CA VAL A 147 5.16 4.29 2.72
C VAL A 147 5.01 5.81 2.78
N VAL A 148 5.98 6.57 2.30
CA VAL A 148 5.92 8.04 2.18
C VAL A 148 6.11 8.54 0.75
N ALA A 149 6.39 7.65 -0.23
CA ALA A 149 6.71 8.08 -1.58
C ALA A 149 5.54 8.79 -2.28
N PHE A 150 4.33 8.24 -2.23
CA PHE A 150 3.17 8.84 -2.87
C PHE A 150 2.72 10.16 -2.21
N PRO A 151 2.60 10.26 -0.88
CA PRO A 151 2.35 11.54 -0.24
C PRO A 151 3.42 12.60 -0.58
N LEU A 152 4.70 12.21 -0.61
CA LEU A 152 5.80 13.11 -0.94
C LEU A 152 5.71 13.63 -2.39
N LEU A 153 5.36 12.76 -3.36
CA LEU A 153 5.18 13.15 -4.76
C LEU A 153 4.03 14.13 -4.96
N LEU A 154 2.97 14.03 -4.15
CA LEU A 154 1.84 14.96 -4.21
C LEU A 154 2.13 16.30 -3.52
N ASP A 155 2.95 16.28 -2.47
CA ASP A 155 3.27 17.46 -1.66
C ASP A 155 4.42 18.28 -2.25
N ARG A 156 5.34 17.65 -2.97
CA ARG A 156 6.57 18.27 -3.47
C ARG A 156 6.89 17.83 -4.89
N ASP A 157 7.43 18.77 -5.66
CA ASP A 157 7.92 18.47 -7.01
C ASP A 157 9.30 17.75 -6.93
N VAL A 158 9.24 16.46 -6.66
CA VAL A 158 10.41 15.56 -6.61
C VAL A 158 10.24 14.42 -7.61
N GLY A 159 11.37 13.85 -8.09
CA GLY A 159 11.34 12.71 -8.98
C GLY A 159 11.00 11.39 -8.25
N ALA A 160 10.56 10.38 -9.01
CA ALA A 160 10.23 9.05 -8.48
C ALA A 160 11.39 8.43 -7.68
N TYR A 161 12.62 8.56 -8.16
CA TYR A 161 13.81 8.04 -7.48
C TYR A 161 13.99 8.64 -6.08
N GLU A 162 13.90 9.98 -5.97
CA GLU A 162 14.04 10.67 -4.68
C GLU A 162 12.89 10.32 -3.73
N ALA A 163 11.68 10.14 -4.24
CA ALA A 163 10.53 9.73 -3.44
C ALA A 163 10.71 8.32 -2.86
N ILE A 164 11.15 7.35 -3.67
CA ILE A 164 11.46 5.98 -3.24
C ILE A 164 12.60 6.00 -2.22
N ARG A 165 13.68 6.74 -2.49
CA ARG A 165 14.82 6.86 -1.59
C ARG A 165 14.43 7.46 -0.25
N ALA A 166 13.59 8.49 -0.25
CA ALA A 166 13.04 9.10 0.97
C ALA A 166 12.22 8.08 1.79
N SER A 167 11.39 7.27 1.10
CA SER A 167 10.61 6.20 1.73
C SER A 167 11.50 5.14 2.37
N MET A 168 12.50 4.64 1.65
CA MET A 168 13.46 3.66 2.18
C MET A 168 14.23 4.23 3.39
N ARG A 169 14.65 5.50 3.32
CA ARG A 169 15.33 6.16 4.44
C ARG A 169 14.41 6.32 5.66
N ALA A 170 13.14 6.67 5.43
CA ALA A 170 12.15 6.79 6.50
C ALA A 170 12.01 5.48 7.30
N VAL A 171 11.94 4.35 6.59
CA VAL A 171 11.88 3.01 7.20
C VAL A 171 13.20 2.66 7.89
N ALA A 172 14.34 2.92 7.24
CA ALA A 172 15.66 2.58 7.79
C ALA A 172 15.98 3.34 9.08
N VAL A 173 15.54 4.59 9.20
CA VAL A 173 15.75 5.43 10.40
C VAL A 173 14.73 5.13 11.50
N ASN A 174 13.52 4.67 11.13
CA ASN A 174 12.43 4.38 12.07
C ASN A 174 11.88 2.96 11.88
N PRO A 175 12.68 1.89 11.97
CA PRO A 175 12.26 0.55 11.56
C PRO A 175 11.09 0.03 12.39
N VAL A 176 11.11 0.17 13.71
CA VAL A 176 10.05 -0.35 14.60
C VAL A 176 8.72 0.37 14.38
N PRO A 177 8.62 1.72 14.40
CA PRO A 177 7.38 2.42 14.08
C PRO A 177 6.85 2.11 12.67
N MET A 178 7.72 1.98 11.67
CA MET A 178 7.30 1.71 10.28
C MET A 178 6.80 0.28 10.10
N LEU A 179 7.45 -0.72 10.72
CA LEU A 179 6.95 -2.10 10.72
C LEU A 179 5.64 -2.23 11.50
N ALA A 180 5.53 -1.55 12.65
CA ALA A 180 4.27 -1.48 13.39
C ALA A 180 3.15 -0.85 12.55
N TRP A 181 3.45 0.23 11.81
CA TRP A 181 2.51 0.83 10.86
C TRP A 181 2.09 -0.16 9.76
N GLY A 182 3.05 -0.85 9.14
CA GLY A 182 2.77 -1.89 8.15
C GLY A 182 1.86 -3.00 8.70
N LEU A 183 2.09 -3.43 9.94
CA LEU A 183 1.24 -4.41 10.62
C LEU A 183 -0.18 -3.87 10.86
N ILE A 184 -0.32 -2.64 11.32
CA ILE A 184 -1.63 -1.98 11.48
C ILE A 184 -2.38 -1.95 10.15
N VAL A 185 -1.71 -1.55 9.06
CA VAL A 185 -2.29 -1.54 7.71
C VAL A 185 -2.76 -2.94 7.32
N ALA A 186 -1.91 -3.96 7.49
CA ALA A 186 -2.23 -5.34 7.14
C ALA A 186 -3.45 -5.86 7.94
N VAL A 187 -3.47 -5.66 9.26
CA VAL A 187 -4.58 -6.08 10.12
C VAL A 187 -5.89 -5.38 9.74
N LEU A 188 -5.86 -4.08 9.52
CA LEU A 188 -7.06 -3.33 9.13
C LEU A 188 -7.57 -3.73 7.75
N LEU A 189 -6.69 -4.01 6.78
CA LEU A 189 -7.09 -4.51 5.48
C LEU A 189 -7.72 -5.91 5.58
N VAL A 190 -7.18 -6.80 6.41
CA VAL A 190 -7.79 -8.12 6.67
C VAL A 190 -9.17 -7.94 7.29
N ILE A 191 -9.31 -7.16 8.36
CA ILE A 191 -10.60 -6.91 9.02
C ILE A 191 -11.60 -6.28 8.05
N GLY A 192 -11.17 -5.32 7.23
CA GLY A 192 -12.01 -4.69 6.22
C GLY A 192 -12.46 -5.62 5.10
N SER A 193 -11.68 -6.67 4.82
CA SER A 193 -11.99 -7.65 3.78
C SER A 193 -12.94 -8.75 4.25
N LEU A 194 -12.99 -9.05 5.54
CA LEU A 194 -13.82 -10.12 6.11
C LEU A 194 -15.32 -10.00 5.73
N PRO A 195 -15.99 -8.82 5.83
CA PRO A 195 -17.37 -8.67 5.39
C PRO A 195 -17.45 -8.44 3.87
N LEU A 196 -16.97 -9.39 3.08
CA LEU A 196 -16.98 -9.33 1.60
C LEU A 196 -16.43 -7.99 1.06
N PHE A 197 -15.30 -7.53 1.61
CA PHE A 197 -14.63 -6.27 1.29
C PHE A 197 -15.43 -4.99 1.62
N ALA A 198 -16.66 -5.07 2.09
CA ALA A 198 -17.47 -3.89 2.41
C ALA A 198 -16.81 -3.01 3.48
N GLY A 199 -16.09 -3.61 4.44
CA GLY A 199 -15.37 -2.88 5.48
C GLY A 199 -14.23 -2.01 4.92
N LEU A 200 -13.69 -2.31 3.74
CA LEU A 200 -12.66 -1.47 3.10
C LEU A 200 -13.17 -0.07 2.76
N THR A 201 -14.47 0.11 2.58
CA THR A 201 -15.10 1.43 2.36
C THR A 201 -14.81 2.38 3.53
N VAL A 202 -14.64 1.85 4.74
CA VAL A 202 -14.31 2.61 5.95
C VAL A 202 -12.79 2.59 6.21
N VAL A 203 -12.17 1.43 6.07
CA VAL A 203 -10.75 1.24 6.39
C VAL A 203 -9.84 2.06 5.47
N LEU A 204 -10.11 2.10 4.16
CA LEU A 204 -9.23 2.81 3.20
C LEU A 204 -9.17 4.32 3.45
N PRO A 205 -10.27 5.06 3.70
CA PRO A 205 -10.17 6.46 4.09
C PRO A 205 -9.36 6.69 5.36
N ILE A 206 -9.56 5.85 6.39
CA ILE A 206 -8.80 5.94 7.64
C ILE A 206 -7.31 5.76 7.37
N LEU A 207 -6.92 4.72 6.64
CA LEU A 207 -5.53 4.44 6.29
C LEU A 207 -4.92 5.54 5.41
N GLY A 208 -5.67 6.07 4.45
CA GLY A 208 -5.20 7.16 3.59
C GLY A 208 -4.86 8.41 4.39
N HIS A 209 -5.80 8.91 5.21
CA HIS A 209 -5.56 10.08 6.05
C HIS A 209 -4.46 9.85 7.09
N ALA A 210 -4.43 8.67 7.73
CA ALA A 210 -3.40 8.33 8.71
C ALA A 210 -2.00 8.24 8.07
N THR A 211 -1.89 7.69 6.84
CA THR A 211 -0.61 7.65 6.10
C THR A 211 -0.13 9.06 5.74
N TRP A 212 -1.05 9.97 5.37
CA TRP A 212 -0.69 11.38 5.15
C TRP A 212 -0.10 12.01 6.40
N HIS A 213 -0.73 11.83 7.56
CA HIS A 213 -0.21 12.35 8.83
C HIS A 213 1.10 11.69 9.26
N LEU A 214 1.28 10.39 8.96
CA LEU A 214 2.57 9.71 9.17
C LEU A 214 3.66 10.36 8.31
N TYR A 215 3.38 10.60 7.02
CA TYR A 215 4.29 11.30 6.12
C TYR A 215 4.72 12.65 6.69
N ARG A 216 3.77 13.48 7.13
CA ARG A 216 4.05 14.79 7.73
C ARG A 216 4.98 14.68 8.94
N LYS A 217 4.75 13.72 9.83
CA LYS A 217 5.59 13.51 11.02
C LYS A 217 7.02 13.06 10.68
N VAL A 218 7.19 12.30 9.61
CA VAL A 218 8.50 11.71 9.27
C VAL A 218 9.34 12.65 8.41
N ILE A 219 8.72 13.41 7.51
CA ILE A 219 9.44 14.23 6.52
C ILE A 219 9.58 15.71 6.94
N GLU A 220 8.74 16.21 7.85
CA GLU A 220 8.75 17.64 8.28
C GLU A 220 9.21 17.95 9.70
N PRO A 221 9.87 17.10 10.49
CA PRO A 221 10.25 17.47 11.88
C PRO A 221 11.13 18.74 11.97
N ALA A 222 11.86 19.07 10.90
CA ALA A 222 12.84 20.17 10.91
C ALA A 222 12.25 21.58 10.74
N ARG A 223 11.01 21.72 10.22
CA ARG A 223 10.39 23.04 10.01
C ARG A 223 9.69 23.58 11.27
N ILE A 224 9.24 22.71 12.14
CA ILE A 224 8.52 23.10 13.36
C ILE A 224 9.47 23.75 14.38
N THR A 225 10.65 23.19 14.54
CA THR A 225 11.67 23.73 15.48
C THR A 225 12.24 25.08 15.05
N ALA A 226 12.34 25.36 13.75
CA ALA A 226 12.82 26.65 13.25
C ALA A 226 11.79 27.79 13.35
N ARG A 227 10.50 27.44 13.53
CA ARG A 227 9.41 28.44 13.62
C ARG A 227 9.03 28.76 15.07
N GLU A 228 9.44 27.92 16.02
CA GLU A 228 9.15 28.09 17.46
C GLU A 228 10.25 28.76 18.27
N ASP A 229 11.42 29.09 17.67
CA ASP A 229 12.47 29.85 18.34
C ASP A 229 12.65 31.27 17.73
N PRO A 230 11.77 32.21 18.06
CA PRO A 230 11.93 33.64 17.67
C PRO A 230 13.17 34.27 18.29
N GLY A 231 13.77 33.64 19.32
CA GLY A 231 14.94 34.14 20.03
C GLY A 231 16.27 33.88 19.32
N ALA A 232 16.35 32.86 18.45
CA ALA A 232 17.59 32.58 17.73
C ALA A 232 17.92 33.56 16.61
N ALA A 233 16.94 34.36 16.15
CA ALA A 233 17.13 35.41 15.16
C ALA A 233 17.73 36.71 15.76
N ALA A 234 17.63 36.91 17.06
CA ALA A 234 18.13 38.10 17.75
C ALA A 234 19.60 38.05 18.22
N ALA A 235 20.23 36.89 18.08
CA ALA A 235 21.60 36.62 18.60
C ALA A 235 22.70 36.69 17.53
N ARG A 236 22.49 37.34 16.36
CA ARG A 236 23.58 37.64 15.44
C ARG A 236 24.21 39.00 15.83
N PRO A 237 25.45 39.01 16.36
CA PRO A 237 26.14 40.28 16.56
C PRO A 237 26.42 40.91 15.20
N ALA A 238 26.09 42.19 15.07
CA ALA A 238 26.49 43.03 13.94
C ALA A 238 28.02 43.03 13.90
N SER A 239 28.61 42.39 12.91
CA SER A 239 30.02 42.54 12.58
C SER A 239 30.21 43.85 11.86
N ILE A 240 30.99 44.74 12.49
CA ILE A 240 31.60 45.95 11.97
C ILE A 240 32.54 45.61 10.82
#